data_6d4859d606496eaff38c7dea94e000ab
#
_entry.id   6d4859d606496eaff38c7dea94e000ab
#
_cell.length_a   1.000
_cell.length_b   1.000
_cell.length_c   1.000
_cell.angle_alpha   90.00
_cell.angle_beta   90.00
_cell.angle_gamma   90.00
#
_symmetry.space_group_name_H-M   'P 1'
#
loop_
_entity.id
_entity.type
_entity.pdbx_description
1 polymer ?
#
loop_
_entity_poly.entity_id
_entity_poly.type
_entity_poly.pdbx_seq_one_letter_code
_entity_poly.pdbx_strand_id
1 'polypeptide(L)'
;DVYKRQVNNRSEGLNFRVYNNKDIEFLDVRDQSGMRTYVRSLCFVLFKAVTELFPEGKLFVEHPVSKGYFCNLRIGRPIELEDVKRIKQRMQEIIAENIPYHRIECHTAEAVRIFSERGMNDKVRLLETSGSLYTYYYTLGDTVDYYYGNLLPSTGYLKLFDIVKYYDGLLLRIPSRENPEVLEDVVKQEKMLDVFKEYLNWSYIMGLNNAGDFNLACEEGHATDLINVAEALQEKKIAQIADTIFHRGENGNRVKLVLIAGPSSSGKTTFSKRLSIQLLTNGLKPFPISLDNYFVD
;
A
#
# COMPACT_ATOMS: atom_id res chain seq x y z
N ASP A 1 13.79 -10.43 -18.18
CA ASP A 1 12.92 -11.56 -17.81
C ASP A 1 11.46 -11.20 -18.00
N VAL A 2 10.67 -12.15 -18.48
CA VAL A 2 9.21 -11.99 -18.61
C VAL A 2 8.56 -12.46 -17.33
N TYR A 3 7.70 -11.61 -16.74
CA TYR A 3 7.06 -11.91 -15.46
C TYR A 3 5.58 -12.29 -15.59
N LYS A 4 4.97 -11.87 -16.69
CA LYS A 4 3.54 -12.02 -16.91
C LYS A 4 3.25 -11.93 -18.41
N ARG A 5 2.08 -12.38 -18.84
CA ARG A 5 1.59 -12.13 -20.18
C ARG A 5 0.19 -11.56 -20.18
N GLN A 6 -0.13 -10.86 -21.25
CA GLN A 6 -1.49 -10.44 -21.59
C GLN A 6 -1.99 -11.33 -22.73
N VAL A 7 -3.16 -11.90 -22.57
CA VAL A 7 -3.80 -12.77 -23.55
C VAL A 7 -5.15 -12.15 -23.91
N ASN A 8 -5.31 -11.66 -25.12
CA ASN A 8 -6.50 -10.92 -25.58
C ASN A 8 -6.91 -9.84 -24.55
N ASN A 9 -6.02 -8.94 -24.17
CA ASN A 9 -6.22 -7.87 -23.20
C ASN A 9 -6.53 -8.32 -21.74
N ARG A 10 -6.41 -9.62 -21.44
CA ARG A 10 -6.51 -10.14 -20.07
C ARG A 10 -5.15 -10.51 -19.53
N SER A 11 -4.92 -10.13 -18.31
CA SER A 11 -3.68 -10.36 -17.60
C SER A 11 -3.63 -11.78 -17.04
N GLU A 12 -2.71 -12.60 -17.55
CA GLU A 12 -2.59 -14.01 -17.20
C GLU A 12 -1.18 -14.35 -16.70
N GLY A 13 -1.09 -15.36 -15.80
CA GLY A 13 0.20 -15.91 -15.38
C GLY A 13 0.91 -16.65 -16.52
N LEU A 14 2.23 -16.84 -16.40
CA LEU A 14 3.00 -17.55 -17.43
C LEU A 14 2.58 -19.02 -17.61
N ASN A 15 1.97 -19.60 -16.60
CA ASN A 15 1.48 -21.00 -16.61
C ASN A 15 0.07 -21.15 -17.26
N PHE A 16 -0.57 -20.05 -17.67
CA PHE A 16 -1.88 -20.11 -18.32
C PHE A 16 -1.77 -20.88 -19.65
N ARG A 17 -2.65 -21.85 -19.88
CA ARG A 17 -2.68 -22.63 -21.12
C ARG A 17 -3.47 -21.91 -22.20
N VAL A 18 -2.86 -21.76 -23.38
CA VAL A 18 -3.49 -21.13 -24.54
C VAL A 18 -3.99 -22.24 -25.47
N TYR A 19 -5.29 -22.28 -25.75
CA TYR A 19 -5.92 -23.34 -26.51
C TYR A 19 -6.34 -22.91 -27.93
N ASN A 20 -6.40 -21.68 -28.26
CA ASN A 20 -6.81 -21.18 -29.58
C ASN A 20 -5.88 -20.04 -29.98
N ASN A 21 -6.04 -19.54 -31.22
CA ASN A 21 -5.34 -18.33 -31.64
C ASN A 21 -5.65 -17.16 -30.70
N LYS A 22 -4.63 -16.59 -30.10
CA LYS A 22 -4.69 -15.51 -29.15
C LYS A 22 -3.58 -14.52 -29.41
N ASP A 23 -3.85 -13.26 -29.22
CA ASP A 23 -2.81 -12.24 -29.15
C ASP A 23 -2.13 -12.30 -27.79
N ILE A 24 -0.80 -12.46 -27.79
CA ILE A 24 -0.02 -12.61 -26.57
C ILE A 24 1.04 -11.52 -26.53
N GLU A 25 1.03 -10.75 -25.46
CA GLU A 25 2.05 -9.78 -25.12
C GLU A 25 2.76 -10.21 -23.82
N PHE A 26 4.09 -10.19 -23.82
CA PHE A 26 4.89 -10.51 -22.64
C PHE A 26 5.25 -9.24 -21.88
N LEU A 27 4.96 -9.22 -20.58
CA LEU A 27 5.13 -8.07 -19.71
C LEU A 27 6.27 -8.31 -18.74
N ASP A 28 7.16 -7.32 -18.59
CA ASP A 28 8.25 -7.32 -17.63
C ASP A 28 8.06 -6.21 -16.56
N VAL A 29 9.10 -5.87 -15.79
CA VAL A 29 9.04 -4.84 -14.74
C VAL A 29 8.84 -3.42 -15.29
N ARG A 30 9.09 -3.17 -16.57
CA ARG A 30 8.84 -1.87 -17.21
C ARG A 30 7.36 -1.59 -17.32
N ASP A 31 6.56 -2.65 -17.49
CA ASP A 31 5.12 -2.57 -17.47
C ASP A 31 4.59 -2.46 -16.05
N GLN A 32 3.62 -1.58 -15.84
CA GLN A 32 2.98 -1.42 -14.54
C GLN A 32 2.38 -2.73 -14.02
N SER A 33 1.81 -3.54 -14.91
CA SER A 33 1.20 -4.84 -14.57
C SER A 33 2.27 -5.88 -14.21
N GLY A 34 3.39 -5.91 -14.94
CA GLY A 34 4.55 -6.76 -14.64
C GLY A 34 5.19 -6.38 -13.32
N MET A 35 5.43 -5.09 -13.08
CA MET A 35 5.96 -4.59 -11.81
C MET A 35 5.06 -4.97 -10.62
N ARG A 36 3.74 -4.84 -10.75
CA ARG A 36 2.81 -5.27 -9.68
C ARG A 36 2.92 -6.76 -9.37
N THR A 37 3.12 -7.59 -10.39
CA THR A 37 3.33 -9.03 -10.21
C THR A 37 4.64 -9.31 -9.49
N TYR A 38 5.72 -8.62 -9.88
CA TYR A 38 7.02 -8.69 -9.20
C TYR A 38 6.92 -8.32 -7.72
N VAL A 39 6.33 -7.16 -7.42
CA VAL A 39 6.18 -6.64 -6.05
C VAL A 39 5.37 -7.59 -5.17
N ARG A 40 4.21 -8.10 -5.66
CA ARG A 40 3.40 -9.05 -4.88
C ARG A 40 4.18 -10.31 -4.54
N SER A 41 4.92 -10.86 -5.51
CA SER A 41 5.74 -12.05 -5.30
C SER A 41 6.87 -11.79 -4.31
N LEU A 42 7.50 -10.62 -4.38
CA LEU A 42 8.53 -10.19 -3.43
C LEU A 42 7.95 -9.98 -2.01
N CYS A 43 6.76 -9.40 -1.89
CA CYS A 43 6.06 -9.26 -0.61
C CYS A 43 5.76 -10.64 0.01
N PHE A 44 5.44 -11.65 -0.80
CA PHE A 44 5.21 -13.00 -0.27
C PHE A 44 6.50 -13.64 0.24
N VAL A 45 7.64 -13.43 -0.44
CA VAL A 45 8.96 -13.85 0.08
C VAL A 45 9.29 -13.13 1.39
N LEU A 46 9.03 -11.82 1.46
CA LEU A 46 9.23 -11.06 2.70
C LEU A 46 8.33 -11.60 3.83
N PHE A 47 7.04 -11.86 3.55
CA PHE A 47 6.11 -12.42 4.52
C PHE A 47 6.58 -13.79 5.03
N LYS A 48 7.01 -14.70 4.13
CA LYS A 48 7.56 -16.00 4.51
C LYS A 48 8.80 -15.84 5.39
N ALA A 49 9.77 -15.02 4.97
CA ALA A 49 10.98 -14.79 5.74
C ALA A 49 10.70 -14.23 7.14
N VAL A 50 9.75 -13.30 7.26
CA VAL A 50 9.34 -12.72 8.56
C VAL A 50 8.63 -13.77 9.42
N THR A 51 7.73 -14.56 8.87
CA THR A 51 6.99 -15.61 9.61
C THR A 51 7.94 -16.67 10.17
N GLU A 52 8.98 -17.05 9.41
CA GLU A 52 9.99 -18.02 9.86
C GLU A 52 10.93 -17.47 10.94
N LEU A 53 11.33 -16.20 10.82
CA LEU A 53 12.28 -15.57 11.76
C LEU A 53 11.61 -15.01 13.01
N PHE A 54 10.34 -14.61 12.90
CA PHE A 54 9.56 -13.96 13.95
C PHE A 54 8.12 -14.51 13.95
N PRO A 55 7.89 -15.73 14.48
CA PRO A 55 6.57 -16.39 14.42
C PRO A 55 5.43 -15.57 15.04
N GLU A 56 5.72 -14.76 16.08
CA GLU A 56 4.75 -13.85 16.72
C GLU A 56 4.71 -12.47 16.06
N GLY A 57 5.57 -12.23 15.07
CA GLY A 57 5.68 -10.96 14.37
C GLY A 57 4.52 -10.72 13.41
N LYS A 58 4.11 -9.46 13.29
CA LYS A 58 3.10 -9.03 12.32
C LYS A 58 3.72 -8.09 11.32
N LEU A 59 3.64 -8.45 10.05
CA LEU A 59 4.11 -7.66 8.92
C LEU A 59 2.95 -6.99 8.21
N PHE A 60 3.04 -5.68 8.00
CA PHE A 60 2.10 -4.91 7.19
C PHE A 60 2.88 -4.21 6.07
N VAL A 61 2.56 -4.53 4.83
CA VAL A 61 3.04 -3.77 3.66
C VAL A 61 2.07 -2.63 3.46
N GLU A 62 2.49 -1.41 3.77
CA GLU A 62 1.57 -0.28 3.88
C GLU A 62 1.50 0.51 2.55
N HIS A 63 2.37 1.47 2.33
CA HIS A 63 2.24 2.36 1.18
C HIS A 63 3.56 2.56 0.45
N PRO A 64 3.49 2.98 -0.82
CA PRO A 64 4.70 3.31 -1.57
C PRO A 64 5.34 4.57 -0.99
N VAL A 65 6.63 4.51 -0.74
CA VAL A 65 7.47 5.62 -0.30
C VAL A 65 8.87 5.41 -0.86
N SER A 66 9.57 6.48 -1.18
CA SER A 66 10.95 6.39 -1.70
C SER A 66 11.08 5.44 -2.90
N LYS A 67 10.09 5.42 -3.78
CA LYS A 67 9.99 4.50 -4.94
C LYS A 67 10.09 3.00 -4.57
N GLY A 68 9.83 2.66 -3.31
CA GLY A 68 9.71 1.31 -2.76
C GLY A 68 8.43 1.18 -1.94
N TYR A 69 8.40 0.26 -0.98
CA TYR A 69 7.24 0.05 -0.10
C TYR A 69 7.65 0.10 1.36
N PHE A 70 6.97 0.95 2.13
CA PHE A 70 7.12 0.95 3.56
C PHE A 70 6.44 -0.28 4.16
N CYS A 71 7.17 -1.00 4.99
CA CYS A 71 6.72 -2.18 5.67
C CYS A 71 6.84 -1.98 7.18
N ASN A 72 5.72 -2.08 7.87
CA ASN A 72 5.65 -2.00 9.31
C ASN A 72 5.74 -3.41 9.90
N LEU A 73 6.82 -3.70 10.58
CA LEU A 73 7.06 -4.98 11.24
C LEU A 73 6.94 -4.80 12.76
N ARG A 74 5.97 -5.48 13.36
CA ARG A 74 5.72 -5.45 14.81
C ARG A 74 6.18 -6.76 15.43
N ILE A 75 7.27 -6.72 16.17
CA ILE A 75 7.90 -7.86 16.85
C ILE A 75 8.00 -7.66 18.37
N GLY A 76 7.16 -6.78 18.94
CA GLY A 76 7.17 -6.49 20.37
C GLY A 76 8.31 -5.58 20.86
N ARG A 77 9.24 -5.21 19.99
CA ARG A 77 10.35 -4.28 20.24
C ARG A 77 10.68 -3.49 18.96
N PRO A 78 11.45 -2.40 19.08
CA PRO A 78 11.98 -1.70 17.91
C PRO A 78 12.83 -2.63 17.02
N ILE A 79 12.75 -2.41 15.70
CA ILE A 79 13.55 -3.15 14.72
C ILE A 79 14.99 -2.64 14.76
N GLU A 80 15.93 -3.55 14.81
CA GLU A 80 17.36 -3.28 14.76
C GLU A 80 17.96 -3.57 13.37
N LEU A 81 19.15 -3.05 13.10
CA LEU A 81 19.85 -3.31 11.83
C LEU A 81 20.17 -4.79 11.63
N GLU A 82 20.36 -5.53 12.69
CA GLU A 82 20.61 -6.97 12.64
C GLU A 82 19.37 -7.74 12.21
N ASP A 83 18.17 -7.33 12.64
CA ASP A 83 16.92 -7.91 12.18
C ASP A 83 16.76 -7.73 10.66
N VAL A 84 17.08 -6.53 10.17
CA VAL A 84 17.02 -6.22 8.73
C VAL A 84 17.96 -7.12 7.92
N LYS A 85 19.20 -7.33 8.41
CA LYS A 85 20.17 -8.22 7.76
C LYS A 85 19.67 -9.66 7.73
N ARG A 86 19.15 -10.17 8.85
CA ARG A 86 18.60 -11.53 8.96
C ARG A 86 17.43 -11.73 8.00
N ILE A 87 16.50 -10.77 7.93
CA ILE A 87 15.37 -10.82 6.99
C ILE A 87 15.89 -10.83 5.56
N LYS A 88 16.81 -9.93 5.20
CA LYS A 88 17.40 -9.87 3.86
C LYS A 88 18.07 -11.18 3.47
N GLN A 89 18.88 -11.72 4.36
CA GLN A 89 19.55 -13.01 4.14
C GLN A 89 18.54 -14.13 3.90
N ARG A 90 17.50 -14.23 4.76
CA ARG A 90 16.48 -15.27 4.60
C ARG A 90 15.70 -15.13 3.30
N MET A 91 15.36 -13.90 2.89
CA MET A 91 14.75 -13.65 1.59
C MET A 91 15.63 -14.13 0.44
N GLN A 92 16.95 -13.88 0.49
CA GLN A 92 17.90 -14.33 -0.52
C GLN A 92 17.96 -15.86 -0.59
N GLU A 93 17.95 -16.55 0.56
CA GLU A 93 17.91 -18.01 0.64
C GLU A 93 16.64 -18.58 -0.01
N ILE A 94 15.45 -18.05 0.34
CA ILE A 94 14.16 -18.45 -0.24
C ILE A 94 14.16 -18.23 -1.77
N ILE A 95 14.75 -17.15 -2.24
CA ILE A 95 14.85 -16.87 -3.68
C ILE A 95 15.80 -17.86 -4.37
N ALA A 96 16.93 -18.20 -3.75
CA ALA A 96 17.90 -19.16 -4.27
C ALA A 96 17.33 -20.59 -4.33
N GLU A 97 16.42 -20.95 -3.41
CA GLU A 97 15.70 -22.22 -3.42
C GLU A 97 14.76 -22.37 -4.64
N ASN A 98 14.45 -21.28 -5.33
CA ASN A 98 13.58 -21.24 -6.52
C ASN A 98 12.21 -21.93 -6.33
N ILE A 99 11.55 -21.63 -5.22
CA ILE A 99 10.29 -22.25 -4.83
C ILE A 99 9.15 -21.76 -5.73
N PRO A 100 8.30 -22.66 -6.29
CA PRO A 100 7.16 -22.26 -7.08
C PRO A 100 6.05 -21.61 -6.25
N TYR A 101 5.39 -20.60 -6.83
CA TYR A 101 4.13 -20.07 -6.29
C TYR A 101 2.96 -20.89 -6.86
N HIS A 102 2.19 -21.51 -5.99
CA HIS A 102 1.01 -22.26 -6.40
C HIS A 102 -0.26 -21.45 -6.09
N ARG A 103 -1.07 -21.23 -7.12
CA ARG A 103 -2.42 -20.67 -6.98
C ARG A 103 -3.40 -21.81 -6.82
N ILE A 104 -4.15 -21.80 -5.73
CA ILE A 104 -5.16 -22.81 -5.39
C ILE A 104 -6.52 -22.15 -5.40
N GLU A 105 -7.43 -22.65 -6.22
CA GLU A 105 -8.82 -22.23 -6.25
C GLU A 105 -9.65 -23.21 -5.41
N CYS A 106 -10.52 -22.71 -4.54
CA CYS A 106 -11.33 -23.50 -3.63
C CYS A 106 -12.65 -22.80 -3.27
N HIS A 107 -13.54 -23.49 -2.58
CA HIS A 107 -14.67 -22.84 -1.94
C HIS A 107 -14.19 -21.81 -0.91
N THR A 108 -14.86 -20.65 -0.87
CA THR A 108 -14.50 -19.58 0.08
C THR A 108 -14.49 -20.07 1.54
N ALA A 109 -15.43 -20.91 1.92
CA ALA A 109 -15.48 -21.52 3.25
C ALA A 109 -14.22 -22.35 3.60
N GLU A 110 -13.61 -23.00 2.61
CA GLU A 110 -12.36 -23.74 2.80
C GLU A 110 -11.18 -22.79 3.03
N ALA A 111 -11.08 -21.72 2.23
CA ALA A 111 -10.05 -20.70 2.41
C ALA A 111 -10.19 -20.02 3.79
N VAL A 112 -11.41 -19.67 4.20
CA VAL A 112 -11.70 -19.12 5.53
C VAL A 112 -11.18 -20.05 6.64
N ARG A 113 -11.44 -21.36 6.55
CA ARG A 113 -10.92 -22.34 7.52
C ARG A 113 -9.39 -22.34 7.55
N ILE A 114 -8.73 -22.38 6.38
CA ILE A 114 -7.26 -22.39 6.26
C ILE A 114 -6.64 -21.16 6.89
N PHE A 115 -7.20 -19.96 6.64
CA PHE A 115 -6.69 -18.71 7.21
C PHE A 115 -7.01 -18.59 8.70
N SER A 116 -8.17 -19.09 9.15
CA SER A 116 -8.53 -19.11 10.57
C SER A 116 -7.58 -19.98 11.40
N GLU A 117 -7.25 -21.19 10.91
CA GLU A 117 -6.29 -22.10 11.55
C GLU A 117 -4.88 -21.48 11.70
N ARG A 118 -4.55 -20.47 10.87
CA ARG A 118 -3.28 -19.72 10.89
C ARG A 118 -3.36 -18.38 11.60
N GLY A 119 -4.52 -18.03 12.19
CA GLY A 119 -4.73 -16.78 12.90
C GLY A 119 -4.76 -15.53 11.99
N MET A 120 -4.98 -15.69 10.67
CA MET A 120 -5.02 -14.61 9.68
C MET A 120 -6.43 -13.99 9.62
N ASN A 121 -6.86 -13.39 10.72
CA ASN A 121 -8.24 -12.89 10.91
C ASN A 121 -8.62 -11.78 9.90
N ASP A 122 -7.66 -11.00 9.41
CA ASP A 122 -7.86 -10.01 8.37
C ASP A 122 -8.31 -10.66 7.04
N LYS A 123 -7.72 -11.79 6.68
CA LYS A 123 -8.10 -12.56 5.49
C LYS A 123 -9.45 -13.27 5.68
N VAL A 124 -9.70 -13.79 6.88
CA VAL A 124 -11.00 -14.40 7.23
C VAL A 124 -12.12 -13.38 7.00
N ARG A 125 -12.04 -12.19 7.63
CA ARG A 125 -13.05 -11.15 7.48
C ARG A 125 -13.22 -10.69 6.05
N LEU A 126 -12.10 -10.51 5.31
CA LEU A 126 -12.16 -10.13 3.90
C LEU A 126 -12.93 -11.15 3.07
N LEU A 127 -12.69 -12.43 3.28
CA LEU A 127 -13.33 -13.50 2.50
C LEU A 127 -14.80 -13.70 2.89
N GLU A 128 -15.14 -13.63 4.17
CA GLU A 128 -16.52 -13.73 4.65
C GLU A 128 -17.40 -12.61 4.11
N THR A 129 -16.86 -11.40 4.01
CA THR A 129 -17.58 -10.22 3.49
C THR A 129 -17.48 -10.05 1.97
N SER A 130 -16.79 -10.93 1.26
CA SER A 130 -16.61 -10.82 -0.21
C SER A 130 -17.86 -11.22 -1.01
N GLY A 131 -18.77 -12.00 -0.42
CA GLY A 131 -19.93 -12.57 -1.08
C GLY A 131 -19.62 -13.59 -2.18
N SER A 132 -18.36 -13.97 -2.36
CA SER A 132 -17.91 -14.89 -3.41
C SER A 132 -17.99 -16.33 -2.95
N LEU A 133 -18.59 -17.22 -3.77
CA LEU A 133 -18.69 -18.66 -3.47
C LEU A 133 -17.33 -19.35 -3.62
N TYR A 134 -16.52 -18.92 -4.57
CA TYR A 134 -15.17 -19.42 -4.83
C TYR A 134 -14.15 -18.30 -4.69
N THR A 135 -12.98 -18.66 -4.18
CA THR A 135 -11.84 -17.79 -4.07
C THR A 135 -10.56 -18.54 -4.42
N TYR A 136 -9.45 -17.84 -4.42
CA TYR A 136 -8.14 -18.46 -4.57
C TYR A 136 -7.18 -17.88 -3.54
N TYR A 137 -6.20 -18.67 -3.16
CA TYR A 137 -5.06 -18.24 -2.36
C TYR A 137 -3.76 -18.78 -2.97
N TYR A 138 -2.65 -18.34 -2.45
CA TYR A 138 -1.34 -18.78 -2.89
C TYR A 138 -0.60 -19.52 -1.81
N THR A 139 0.22 -20.51 -2.22
CA THR A 139 1.20 -21.15 -1.34
C THR A 139 2.61 -20.89 -1.83
N LEU A 140 3.54 -20.75 -0.89
CA LEU A 140 4.97 -20.66 -1.09
C LEU A 140 5.65 -21.64 -0.10
N GLY A 141 5.88 -22.87 -0.56
CA GLY A 141 6.20 -23.98 0.34
C GLY A 141 5.05 -24.23 1.31
N ASP A 142 5.32 -24.14 2.60
CA ASP A 142 4.37 -24.32 3.70
C ASP A 142 3.60 -23.04 4.09
N THR A 143 4.02 -21.90 3.57
CA THR A 143 3.40 -20.60 3.85
C THR A 143 2.24 -20.35 2.91
N VAL A 144 1.13 -19.80 3.43
CA VAL A 144 -0.05 -19.42 2.64
C VAL A 144 -0.34 -17.94 2.81
N ASP A 145 -0.84 -17.29 1.75
CA ASP A 145 -1.37 -15.93 1.82
C ASP A 145 -2.35 -15.65 0.68
N TYR A 146 -3.07 -14.53 0.79
CA TYR A 146 -4.04 -14.05 -0.19
C TYR A 146 -3.49 -12.86 -0.97
N TYR A 147 -3.41 -12.98 -2.28
CA TYR A 147 -2.96 -11.90 -3.17
C TYR A 147 -3.96 -11.66 -4.30
N TYR A 148 -4.37 -10.42 -4.46
CA TYR A 148 -5.25 -10.01 -5.54
C TYR A 148 -4.47 -9.87 -6.85
N GLY A 149 -4.54 -10.91 -7.70
CA GLY A 149 -3.86 -10.97 -8.99
C GLY A 149 -2.76 -12.03 -9.05
N ASN A 150 -2.05 -12.07 -10.18
CA ASN A 150 -1.06 -13.10 -10.44
C ASN A 150 0.25 -12.83 -9.72
N LEU A 151 0.93 -13.92 -9.34
CA LEU A 151 2.33 -13.94 -8.88
C LEU A 151 3.24 -14.48 -10.00
N LEU A 152 4.55 -14.38 -9.77
CA LEU A 152 5.58 -14.98 -10.62
C LEU A 152 5.48 -16.51 -10.60
N PRO A 153 6.09 -17.21 -11.56
CA PRO A 153 6.10 -18.67 -11.54
C PRO A 153 6.83 -19.26 -10.32
N SER A 154 7.95 -18.65 -9.92
CA SER A 154 8.75 -19.08 -8.78
C SER A 154 9.56 -17.92 -8.20
N THR A 155 10.14 -18.12 -7.01
CA THR A 155 10.96 -17.12 -6.32
C THR A 155 12.24 -16.77 -7.08
N GLY A 156 12.79 -17.68 -7.88
CA GLY A 156 14.00 -17.47 -8.68
C GLY A 156 13.90 -16.37 -9.74
N TYR A 157 12.70 -15.85 -10.03
CA TYR A 157 12.50 -14.68 -10.89
C TYR A 157 12.81 -13.35 -10.18
N LEU A 158 12.92 -13.35 -8.85
CA LEU A 158 13.16 -12.15 -8.04
C LEU A 158 14.66 -11.84 -7.92
N LYS A 159 15.25 -11.30 -8.97
CA LYS A 159 16.72 -11.12 -9.06
C LYS A 159 17.24 -9.89 -8.34
N LEU A 160 16.48 -8.80 -8.32
CA LEU A 160 16.94 -7.52 -7.82
C LEU A 160 15.97 -6.94 -6.79
N PHE A 161 16.38 -6.92 -5.55
CA PHE A 161 15.66 -6.27 -4.45
C PHE A 161 16.66 -5.86 -3.36
N ASP A 162 16.21 -5.03 -2.47
CA ASP A 162 16.89 -4.76 -1.22
C ASP A 162 15.87 -4.50 -0.12
N ILE A 163 16.28 -4.65 1.12
CA ILE A 163 15.51 -4.25 2.29
C ILE A 163 16.42 -3.49 3.23
N VAL A 164 15.99 -2.32 3.65
CA VAL A 164 16.76 -1.45 4.52
C VAL A 164 15.89 -0.94 5.68
N LYS A 165 16.52 -0.57 6.79
CA LYS A 165 15.81 0.13 7.86
C LYS A 165 15.39 1.51 7.36
N TYR A 166 14.11 1.84 7.56
CA TYR A 166 13.55 3.13 7.17
C TYR A 166 12.67 3.67 8.31
N TYR A 167 13.19 4.68 9.00
CA TYR A 167 12.63 5.18 10.27
C TYR A 167 12.38 4.06 11.29
N ASP A 168 11.14 3.83 11.69
CA ASP A 168 10.72 2.79 12.65
C ASP A 168 10.31 1.46 11.99
N GLY A 169 10.31 1.40 10.65
CA GLY A 169 9.99 0.22 9.85
C GLY A 169 11.08 -0.20 8.88
N LEU A 170 10.66 -0.84 7.82
CA LEU A 170 11.49 -1.34 6.73
C LEU A 170 11.07 -0.68 5.41
N LEU A 171 12.02 -0.46 4.52
CA LEU A 171 11.75 -0.12 3.13
C LEU A 171 12.12 -1.30 2.25
N LEU A 172 11.13 -1.89 1.61
CA LEU A 172 11.31 -2.88 0.56
C LEU A 172 11.61 -2.14 -0.74
N ARG A 173 12.85 -2.25 -1.23
CA ARG A 173 13.32 -1.63 -2.46
C ARG A 173 13.10 -2.56 -3.64
N ILE A 174 12.67 -1.99 -4.73
CA ILE A 174 12.32 -2.71 -5.96
C ILE A 174 13.12 -2.17 -7.14
N PRO A 175 13.23 -2.91 -8.26
CA PRO A 175 13.88 -2.43 -9.48
C PRO A 175 13.25 -1.13 -9.99
N SER A 176 14.06 -0.25 -10.57
CA SER A 176 13.54 0.89 -11.31
C SER A 176 12.79 0.43 -12.55
N ARG A 177 11.67 1.09 -12.86
CA ARG A 177 10.94 0.82 -14.11
C ARG A 177 11.68 1.32 -15.35
N GLU A 178 12.46 2.38 -15.21
CA GLU A 178 13.26 2.96 -16.29
C GLU A 178 14.49 2.12 -16.58
N ASN A 179 15.16 1.64 -15.51
CA ASN A 179 16.30 0.75 -15.62
C ASN A 179 16.15 -0.44 -14.65
N PRO A 180 15.62 -1.58 -15.12
CA PRO A 180 15.37 -2.76 -14.28
C PRO A 180 16.60 -3.42 -13.64
N GLU A 181 17.79 -3.00 -14.01
CA GLU A 181 19.06 -3.54 -13.47
C GLU A 181 19.56 -2.77 -12.24
N VAL A 182 18.88 -1.68 -11.87
CA VAL A 182 19.24 -0.87 -10.71
C VAL A 182 18.08 -0.68 -9.75
N LEU A 183 18.41 -0.49 -8.48
CA LEU A 183 17.47 -0.06 -7.45
C LEU A 183 17.50 1.46 -7.36
N GLU A 184 16.32 2.06 -7.19
CA GLU A 184 16.21 3.49 -6.95
C GLU A 184 16.90 3.90 -5.64
N ASP A 185 17.39 5.13 -5.58
CA ASP A 185 18.01 5.67 -4.38
C ASP A 185 16.99 5.87 -3.25
N VAL A 186 17.45 5.67 -2.02
CA VAL A 186 16.61 5.87 -0.85
C VAL A 186 16.47 7.36 -0.56
N VAL A 187 15.25 7.87 -0.68
CA VAL A 187 14.91 9.26 -0.37
C VAL A 187 14.19 9.32 0.98
N LYS A 188 14.68 10.14 1.88
CA LYS A 188 13.98 10.40 3.15
C LYS A 188 12.77 11.28 2.92
N GLN A 189 11.57 10.77 3.20
CA GLN A 189 10.27 11.44 3.01
C GLN A 189 9.49 11.47 4.32
N GLU A 190 10.08 12.06 5.35
CA GLU A 190 9.55 12.10 6.72
C GLU A 190 8.12 12.66 6.76
N LYS A 191 7.90 13.84 6.18
CA LYS A 191 6.56 14.48 6.16
C LYS A 191 5.49 13.62 5.49
N MET A 192 5.85 12.91 4.41
CA MET A 192 4.91 12.01 3.74
C MET A 192 4.60 10.80 4.62
N LEU A 193 5.61 10.23 5.26
CA LEU A 193 5.46 9.10 6.18
C LEU A 193 4.58 9.49 7.38
N ASP A 194 4.77 10.68 7.94
CA ASP A 194 3.96 11.19 9.06
C ASP A 194 2.48 11.33 8.68
N VAL A 195 2.19 11.85 7.49
CA VAL A 195 0.82 11.93 6.97
C VAL A 195 0.19 10.54 6.82
N PHE A 196 0.92 9.57 6.29
CA PHE A 196 0.42 8.20 6.19
C PHE A 196 0.19 7.56 7.56
N LYS A 197 1.09 7.75 8.52
CA LYS A 197 0.92 7.28 9.90
C LYS A 197 -0.28 7.92 10.59
N GLU A 198 -0.49 9.21 10.40
CA GLU A 198 -1.66 9.92 10.91
C GLU A 198 -2.95 9.29 10.35
N TYR A 199 -3.01 9.03 9.05
CA TYR A 199 -4.16 8.39 8.41
C TYR A 199 -4.41 6.96 8.93
N LEU A 200 -3.36 6.15 9.05
CA LEU A 200 -3.47 4.80 9.61
C LEU A 200 -3.93 4.81 11.07
N ASN A 201 -3.45 5.77 11.86
CA ASN A 201 -3.89 5.92 13.26
C ASN A 201 -5.38 6.24 13.36
N TRP A 202 -5.91 7.08 12.45
CA TRP A 202 -7.34 7.35 12.38
C TRP A 202 -8.15 6.11 12.00
N SER A 203 -7.70 5.35 11.02
CA SER A 203 -8.34 4.09 10.65
C SER A 203 -8.34 3.10 11.81
N TYR A 204 -7.24 3.02 12.55
CA TYR A 204 -7.12 2.19 13.74
C TYR A 204 -8.11 2.61 14.85
N ILE A 205 -8.22 3.91 15.14
CA ILE A 205 -9.18 4.43 16.15
C ILE A 205 -10.62 4.11 15.75
N MET A 206 -10.95 4.13 14.46
CA MET A 206 -12.28 3.78 13.94
C MET A 206 -12.53 2.27 13.87
N GLY A 207 -11.55 1.43 14.22
CA GLY A 207 -11.65 -0.04 14.10
C GLY A 207 -11.55 -0.57 12.66
N LEU A 208 -11.12 0.27 11.71
CA LEU A 208 -11.00 -0.05 10.28
C LEU A 208 -9.55 -0.38 9.92
N ASN A 209 -9.07 -1.54 10.32
CA ASN A 209 -7.67 -1.89 10.14
C ASN A 209 -7.39 -2.54 8.77
N ASN A 210 -8.42 -3.04 8.10
CA ASN A 210 -8.33 -3.74 6.82
C ASN A 210 -9.65 -3.62 6.05
N ALA A 211 -9.65 -4.10 4.79
CA ALA A 211 -10.84 -4.04 3.93
C ALA A 211 -12.01 -4.88 4.45
N GLY A 212 -11.73 -6.01 5.14
CA GLY A 212 -12.77 -6.83 5.75
C GLY A 212 -13.50 -6.11 6.89
N ASP A 213 -12.78 -5.37 7.74
CA ASP A 213 -13.39 -4.55 8.79
C ASP A 213 -14.29 -3.46 8.17
N PHE A 214 -13.84 -2.84 7.09
CA PHE A 214 -14.63 -1.82 6.37
C PHE A 214 -15.90 -2.42 5.74
N ASN A 215 -15.78 -3.57 5.08
CA ASN A 215 -16.92 -4.26 4.49
C ASN A 215 -17.96 -4.62 5.56
N LEU A 216 -17.51 -5.18 6.68
CA LEU A 216 -18.37 -5.56 7.80
C LEU A 216 -19.12 -4.33 8.36
N ALA A 217 -18.43 -3.21 8.58
CA ALA A 217 -19.05 -1.99 9.04
C ALA A 217 -20.10 -1.45 8.06
N CYS A 218 -19.89 -1.61 6.75
CA CYS A 218 -20.89 -1.26 5.74
C CYS A 218 -22.11 -2.20 5.78
N GLU A 219 -21.92 -3.50 5.93
CA GLU A 219 -22.98 -4.50 6.05
C GLU A 219 -23.84 -4.28 7.31
N GLU A 220 -23.20 -3.88 8.41
CA GLU A 220 -23.86 -3.54 9.68
C GLU A 220 -24.58 -2.18 9.67
N GLY A 221 -24.52 -1.43 8.55
CA GLY A 221 -25.21 -0.15 8.37
C GLY A 221 -24.46 1.08 8.90
N HIS A 222 -23.19 0.95 9.30
CA HIS A 222 -22.39 2.05 9.86
C HIS A 222 -21.75 2.97 8.81
N ALA A 223 -22.03 2.78 7.51
CA ALA A 223 -21.42 3.57 6.44
C ALA A 223 -21.61 5.09 6.60
N THR A 224 -22.81 5.54 7.01
CA THR A 224 -23.10 6.95 7.24
C THR A 224 -22.26 7.52 8.39
N ASP A 225 -22.11 6.79 9.47
CA ASP A 225 -21.32 7.24 10.62
C ASP A 225 -19.84 7.36 10.24
N LEU A 226 -19.31 6.41 9.46
CA LEU A 226 -17.94 6.47 8.95
C LEU A 226 -17.70 7.68 8.05
N ILE A 227 -18.67 8.01 7.17
CA ILE A 227 -18.60 9.20 6.32
C ILE A 227 -18.58 10.47 7.19
N ASN A 228 -19.49 10.58 8.14
CA ASN A 228 -19.59 11.74 9.03
C ASN A 228 -18.29 11.94 9.85
N VAL A 229 -17.73 10.87 10.37
CA VAL A 229 -16.45 10.92 11.11
C VAL A 229 -15.31 11.34 10.20
N ALA A 230 -15.21 10.78 8.97
CA ALA A 230 -14.18 11.15 8.02
C ALA A 230 -14.26 12.64 7.61
N GLU A 231 -15.47 13.15 7.38
CA GLU A 231 -15.69 14.56 7.06
C GLU A 231 -15.34 15.48 8.25
N ALA A 232 -15.72 15.10 9.48
CA ALA A 232 -15.39 15.86 10.68
C ALA A 232 -13.87 15.91 10.93
N LEU A 233 -13.15 14.80 10.70
CA LEU A 233 -11.70 14.74 10.79
C LEU A 233 -11.02 15.63 9.76
N GLN A 234 -11.51 15.63 8.51
CA GLN A 234 -11.00 16.49 7.45
C GLN A 234 -11.20 17.97 7.82
N GLU A 235 -12.39 18.36 8.27
CA GLU A 235 -12.67 19.73 8.67
C GLU A 235 -11.81 20.19 9.85
N LYS A 236 -11.66 19.32 10.86
CA LYS A 236 -10.75 19.56 12.00
C LYS A 236 -9.32 19.81 11.52
N LYS A 237 -8.83 19.05 10.55
CA LYS A 237 -7.47 19.24 10.01
C LYS A 237 -7.32 20.56 9.27
N ILE A 238 -8.33 20.96 8.50
CA ILE A 238 -8.34 22.25 7.79
C ILE A 238 -8.33 23.41 8.79
N ALA A 239 -9.12 23.31 9.87
CA ALA A 239 -9.13 24.30 10.94
C ALA A 239 -7.77 24.42 11.62
N GLN A 240 -7.11 23.32 11.96
CA GLN A 240 -5.75 23.31 12.51
C GLN A 240 -4.72 24.00 11.62
N ILE A 241 -4.84 23.81 10.29
CA ILE A 241 -3.97 24.50 9.32
C ILE A 241 -4.25 26.00 9.36
N ALA A 242 -5.51 26.43 9.39
CA ALA A 242 -5.87 27.83 9.51
C ALA A 242 -5.33 28.48 10.79
N ASP A 243 -5.45 27.77 11.92
CA ASP A 243 -4.92 28.21 13.23
C ASP A 243 -3.38 28.34 13.18
N THR A 244 -2.69 27.38 12.54
CA THR A 244 -1.25 27.43 12.34
C THR A 244 -0.83 28.69 11.55
N ILE A 245 -1.58 29.01 10.48
CA ILE A 245 -1.34 30.20 9.65
C ILE A 245 -1.54 31.47 10.47
N PHE A 246 -2.61 31.54 11.28
CA PHE A 246 -2.94 32.67 12.15
C PHE A 246 -1.85 32.90 13.21
N HIS A 247 -1.50 31.88 13.98
CA HIS A 247 -0.50 31.99 15.07
C HIS A 247 0.92 32.31 14.56
N ARG A 248 1.27 31.91 13.35
CA ARG A 248 2.53 32.36 12.74
C ARG A 248 2.55 33.88 12.53
N GLY A 249 1.39 34.48 12.29
CA GLY A 249 1.23 35.95 12.19
C GLY A 249 1.46 36.67 13.51
N GLU A 250 0.95 36.13 14.62
CA GLU A 250 1.13 36.70 15.96
C GLU A 250 2.61 36.67 16.39
N ASN A 251 3.37 35.66 15.98
CA ASN A 251 4.79 35.52 16.26
C ASN A 251 5.71 36.33 15.28
N GLY A 252 5.18 37.31 14.57
CA GLY A 252 5.93 38.15 13.65
C GLY A 252 6.24 37.53 12.26
N ASN A 253 5.89 36.27 12.04
CA ASN A 253 6.11 35.53 10.80
C ASN A 253 4.82 35.42 9.96
N ARG A 254 4.20 36.56 9.66
CA ARG A 254 2.93 36.59 8.93
C ARG A 254 3.00 35.86 7.61
N VAL A 255 2.16 34.85 7.43
CA VAL A 255 1.99 34.12 6.18
C VAL A 255 1.27 35.02 5.16
N LYS A 256 1.94 35.30 4.04
CA LYS A 256 1.40 36.13 2.94
C LYS A 256 0.92 35.28 1.76
N LEU A 257 1.48 34.08 1.61
CA LEU A 257 1.20 33.18 0.51
C LEU A 257 1.05 31.75 1.04
N VAL A 258 -0.02 31.09 0.61
CA VAL A 258 -0.26 29.65 0.86
C VAL A 258 -0.33 28.95 -0.49
N LEU A 259 0.58 28.02 -0.74
CA LEU A 259 0.61 27.23 -1.97
C LEU A 259 -0.08 25.89 -1.74
N ILE A 260 -1.08 25.58 -2.58
CA ILE A 260 -1.85 24.34 -2.53
C ILE A 260 -1.55 23.58 -3.83
N ALA A 261 -0.86 22.44 -3.70
CA ALA A 261 -0.50 21.56 -4.81
C ALA A 261 -1.10 20.17 -4.62
N GLY A 262 -1.35 19.50 -5.73
CA GLY A 262 -1.85 18.12 -5.75
C GLY A 262 -2.18 17.66 -7.18
N PRO A 263 -2.35 16.36 -7.41
CA PRO A 263 -2.70 15.83 -8.72
C PRO A 263 -4.08 16.28 -9.19
N SER A 264 -4.43 16.01 -10.44
CA SER A 264 -5.78 16.25 -10.94
C SER A 264 -6.82 15.49 -10.11
N SER A 265 -7.99 16.08 -9.92
CA SER A 265 -9.11 15.51 -9.12
C SER A 265 -8.80 15.21 -7.65
N SER A 266 -7.71 15.75 -7.09
CA SER A 266 -7.34 15.56 -5.66
C SER A 266 -8.11 16.45 -4.68
N GLY A 267 -9.08 17.22 -5.13
CA GLY A 267 -9.89 18.11 -4.26
C GLY A 267 -9.23 19.45 -3.90
N LYS A 268 -8.17 19.89 -4.60
CA LYS A 268 -7.48 21.18 -4.35
C LYS A 268 -8.45 22.36 -4.23
N THR A 269 -9.39 22.47 -5.15
CA THR A 269 -10.37 23.57 -5.18
C THR A 269 -11.29 23.53 -3.96
N THR A 270 -11.77 22.35 -3.58
CA THR A 270 -12.61 22.16 -2.38
C THR A 270 -11.82 22.50 -1.11
N PHE A 271 -10.59 22.01 -1.01
CA PHE A 271 -9.70 22.31 0.10
C PHE A 271 -9.42 23.81 0.22
N SER A 272 -9.10 24.49 -0.89
CA SER A 272 -8.85 25.95 -0.94
C SER A 272 -10.04 26.74 -0.44
N LYS A 273 -11.27 26.39 -0.87
CA LYS A 273 -12.51 27.03 -0.42
C LYS A 273 -12.75 26.83 1.08
N ARG A 274 -12.61 25.59 1.58
CA ARG A 274 -12.80 25.28 3.01
C ARG A 274 -11.72 25.97 3.88
N LEU A 275 -10.47 25.96 3.45
CA LEU A 275 -9.39 26.68 4.14
C LEU A 275 -9.64 28.19 4.18
N SER A 276 -10.15 28.78 3.09
CA SER A 276 -10.51 30.19 3.05
C SER A 276 -11.61 30.53 4.09
N ILE A 277 -12.59 29.67 4.26
CA ILE A 277 -13.63 29.84 5.28
C ILE A 277 -13.00 29.80 6.68
N GLN A 278 -12.16 28.83 6.98
CA GLN A 278 -11.49 28.73 8.28
C GLN A 278 -10.55 29.91 8.56
N LEU A 279 -9.87 30.44 7.55
CA LEU A 279 -9.06 31.66 7.67
C LEU A 279 -9.93 32.91 7.97
N LEU A 280 -11.13 33.00 7.38
CA LEU A 280 -12.08 34.07 7.68
C LEU A 280 -12.57 34.02 9.13
N THR A 281 -12.80 32.82 9.68
CA THR A 281 -13.18 32.68 11.11
C THR A 281 -12.08 33.15 12.05
N ASN A 282 -10.82 33.06 11.64
CA ASN A 282 -9.66 33.59 12.36
C ASN A 282 -9.40 35.10 12.04
N GLY A 283 -10.32 35.80 11.36
CA GLY A 283 -10.21 37.22 11.05
C GLY A 283 -9.26 37.54 9.90
N LEU A 284 -8.75 36.56 9.19
CA LEU A 284 -7.92 36.75 7.99
C LEU A 284 -8.80 36.86 6.73
N LYS A 285 -8.37 37.64 5.75
CA LYS A 285 -9.08 37.80 4.47
C LYS A 285 -8.25 37.17 3.34
N PRO A 286 -8.40 35.89 3.07
CA PRO A 286 -7.67 35.22 1.99
C PRO A 286 -8.24 35.63 0.63
N PHE A 287 -7.38 35.66 -0.39
CA PHE A 287 -7.77 35.84 -1.78
C PHE A 287 -7.29 34.60 -2.57
N PRO A 288 -8.19 33.67 -2.94
CA PRO A 288 -7.81 32.47 -3.69
C PRO A 288 -7.52 32.82 -5.15
N ILE A 289 -6.37 32.30 -5.65
CA ILE A 289 -5.96 32.41 -7.04
C ILE A 289 -5.81 31.02 -7.62
N SER A 290 -6.58 30.72 -8.67
CA SER A 290 -6.39 29.46 -9.41
C SER A 290 -5.39 29.67 -10.53
N LEU A 291 -4.34 28.84 -10.59
CA LEU A 291 -3.37 28.91 -11.69
C LEU A 291 -3.97 28.49 -13.03
N ASP A 292 -5.06 27.71 -13.01
CA ASP A 292 -5.78 27.31 -14.23
C ASP A 292 -6.32 28.51 -15.02
N ASN A 293 -6.55 29.65 -14.34
CA ASN A 293 -7.01 30.89 -14.98
C ASN A 293 -5.93 31.63 -15.76
N TYR A 294 -4.68 31.17 -15.69
CA TYR A 294 -3.50 31.81 -16.28
C TYR A 294 -2.84 30.97 -17.36
N PHE A 295 -3.41 29.81 -17.71
CA PHE A 295 -2.95 29.09 -18.89
C PHE A 295 -3.30 29.88 -20.16
N VAL A 296 -2.35 29.96 -21.07
CA VAL A 296 -2.52 30.53 -22.43
C VAL A 296 -2.67 29.35 -23.38
N ASP A 297 -3.59 29.49 -24.34
CA ASP A 297 -3.80 28.52 -25.43
C ASP A 297 -2.60 28.43 -26.37
#